data_9fa51f5e4ba0f73e38e49ed88024d2ab
#
_entry.id   9fa51f5e4ba0f73e38e49ed88024d2ab
#
_cell.length_a   1.000
_cell.length_b   1.000
_cell.length_c   1.000
_cell.angle_alpha   90.00
_cell.angle_beta   90.00
_cell.angle_gamma   90.00
#
_symmetry.space_group_name_H-M   'P 1'
#
loop_
_entity.id
_entity.type
_entity.pdbx_description
1 polymer ?
#
loop_
_entity_poly.entity_id
_entity_poly.type
_entity_poly.pdbx_seq_one_letter_code
_entity_poly.pdbx_strand_id
1 'polypeptide(L)'
;TVDAFHRGRFVLVQPKGAGHRSGVDAMILAASVPSGFSGLLADLGAGAGAAGLAVASRCPQAQVTLIERDPLMIDHANKTLKHESNQSLAQRVSLVESDVTLTGKHRIAAGLADNAFDFAIMNPPFNPARDRRTPDPVKAVAHVMDDGLFEAWLRTAAAIVRPGGGLALIARPQ
;
A
#
# COMPACT_ATOMS: atom_id res chain seq x y z
N THR A 1 10.12 -14.68 4.70
CA THR A 1 11.29 -14.07 5.38
C THR A 1 10.84 -12.95 6.30
N VAL A 2 11.64 -12.68 7.34
CA VAL A 2 11.50 -11.49 8.17
C VAL A 2 12.65 -10.58 7.80
N ASP A 3 12.33 -9.40 7.29
CA ASP A 3 13.32 -8.46 6.76
C ASP A 3 13.25 -7.14 7.53
N ALA A 4 14.39 -6.63 8.00
CA ALA A 4 14.46 -5.35 8.70
C ALA A 4 14.41 -4.17 7.71
N PHE A 5 13.59 -3.17 8.02
CA PHE A 5 13.39 -1.96 7.23
C PHE A 5 13.69 -0.71 8.04
N HIS A 6 13.94 0.39 7.33
CA HIS A 6 14.17 1.72 7.91
C HIS A 6 15.21 1.70 9.06
N ARG A 7 16.38 1.05 8.80
CA ARG A 7 17.47 0.87 9.77
C ARG A 7 17.02 0.09 11.03
N GLY A 8 16.18 -0.94 10.84
CA GLY A 8 15.69 -1.79 11.92
C GLY A 8 14.56 -1.21 12.77
N ARG A 9 13.94 -0.10 12.35
CA ARG A 9 12.82 0.50 13.09
C ARG A 9 11.55 -0.33 13.02
N PHE A 10 11.42 -1.17 12.00
CA PHE A 10 10.36 -2.16 11.89
C PHE A 10 10.84 -3.34 11.04
N VAL A 11 10.08 -4.42 11.05
CA VAL A 11 10.32 -5.59 10.23
C VAL A 11 9.12 -5.87 9.34
N LEU A 12 9.36 -6.50 8.19
CA LEU A 12 8.32 -7.01 7.31
C LEU A 12 8.42 -8.53 7.24
N VAL A 13 7.29 -9.19 7.34
CA VAL A 13 7.14 -10.61 7.03
C VAL A 13 6.76 -10.69 5.55
N GLN A 14 7.66 -11.19 4.70
CA GLN A 14 7.50 -11.22 3.26
C GLN A 14 7.51 -12.65 2.70
N PRO A 15 6.81 -12.92 1.57
CA PRO A 15 6.82 -14.24 0.95
C PRO A 15 8.22 -14.64 0.47
N LYS A 16 8.49 -15.96 0.47
CA LYS A 16 9.68 -16.54 -0.17
C LYS A 16 9.31 -17.00 -1.57
N GLY A 17 9.93 -16.43 -2.61
CA GLY A 17 9.88 -16.94 -3.98
C GLY A 17 8.59 -16.68 -4.76
N ALA A 18 7.47 -16.36 -4.11
CA ALA A 18 6.21 -15.98 -4.75
C ALA A 18 5.68 -14.67 -4.15
N GLY A 19 4.96 -13.89 -4.96
CA GLY A 19 4.39 -12.61 -4.53
C GLY A 19 5.36 -11.44 -4.66
N HIS A 20 4.81 -10.24 -4.45
CA HIS A 20 5.58 -9.00 -4.51
C HIS A 20 6.41 -8.82 -3.23
N ARG A 21 7.70 -8.52 -3.39
CA ARG A 21 8.57 -8.12 -2.28
C ARG A 21 8.79 -6.62 -2.30
N SER A 22 8.56 -5.99 -1.18
CA SER A 22 8.79 -4.56 -1.02
C SER A 22 10.28 -4.23 -1.03
N GLY A 23 10.65 -3.15 -1.68
CA GLY A 23 12.00 -2.66 -1.82
C GLY A 23 12.14 -1.18 -1.50
N VAL A 24 13.12 -0.55 -2.14
CA VAL A 24 13.45 0.89 -1.98
C VAL A 24 12.27 1.79 -2.37
N ASP A 25 11.46 1.38 -3.36
CA ASP A 25 10.30 2.14 -3.83
C ASP A 25 9.31 2.46 -2.69
N ALA A 26 9.04 1.48 -1.82
CA ALA A 26 8.19 1.71 -0.66
C ALA A 26 8.75 2.78 0.31
N MET A 27 10.08 2.83 0.45
CA MET A 27 10.74 3.83 1.30
C MET A 27 10.70 5.23 0.66
N ILE A 28 10.88 5.32 -0.67
CA ILE A 28 10.76 6.56 -1.44
C ILE A 28 9.33 7.09 -1.36
N LEU A 29 8.34 6.21 -1.54
CA LEU A 29 6.93 6.56 -1.42
C LEU A 29 6.60 7.08 -0.02
N ALA A 30 7.03 6.39 1.02
CA ALA A 30 6.86 6.85 2.39
C ALA A 30 7.55 8.21 2.65
N ALA A 31 8.73 8.44 2.05
CA ALA A 31 9.47 9.70 2.20
C ALA A 31 8.76 10.90 1.54
N SER A 32 7.85 10.66 0.58
CA SER A 32 7.03 11.71 -0.06
C SER A 32 5.95 12.28 0.87
N VAL A 33 5.61 11.58 1.95
CA VAL A 33 4.70 12.10 2.98
C VAL A 33 5.47 13.10 3.85
N PRO A 34 4.93 14.31 4.11
CA PRO A 34 5.60 15.30 4.97
C PRO A 34 5.96 14.72 6.35
N SER A 35 7.16 15.01 6.85
CA SER A 35 7.66 14.44 8.12
C SER A 35 6.83 14.82 9.35
N GLY A 36 6.12 15.95 9.30
CA GLY A 36 5.19 16.40 10.35
C GLY A 36 3.73 15.96 10.11
N PHE A 37 3.48 15.04 9.17
CA PHE A 37 2.12 14.62 8.87
C PHE A 37 1.43 14.03 10.09
N SER A 38 0.21 14.50 10.33
CA SER A 38 -0.73 13.99 11.32
C SER A 38 -2.10 13.79 10.66
N GLY A 39 -2.81 12.74 11.04
CA GLY A 39 -4.12 12.42 10.49
C GLY A 39 -4.20 11.02 9.90
N LEU A 40 -5.23 10.78 9.09
CA LEU A 40 -5.56 9.48 8.52
C LEU A 40 -4.89 9.31 7.16
N LEU A 41 -4.09 8.26 7.00
CA LEU A 41 -3.40 7.93 5.76
C LEU A 41 -3.87 6.57 5.22
N ALA A 42 -4.20 6.52 3.94
CA ALA A 42 -4.47 5.29 3.19
C ALA A 42 -3.23 4.85 2.41
N ASP A 43 -2.81 3.58 2.58
CA ASP A 43 -1.80 2.92 1.74
C ASP A 43 -2.53 1.96 0.80
N LEU A 44 -2.72 2.37 -0.47
CA LEU A 44 -3.48 1.66 -1.48
C LEU A 44 -2.61 0.58 -2.14
N GLY A 45 -3.02 -0.68 -2.06
CA GLY A 45 -2.23 -1.82 -2.51
C GLY A 45 -1.00 -2.04 -1.63
N ALA A 46 -1.22 -2.03 -0.31
CA ALA A 46 -0.16 -1.98 0.69
C ALA A 46 0.80 -3.18 0.68
N GLY A 47 0.41 -4.31 0.06
CA GLY A 47 1.18 -5.53 0.13
C GLY A 47 1.39 -5.99 1.58
N ALA A 48 2.63 -6.27 1.97
CA ALA A 48 2.98 -6.61 3.35
C ALA A 48 3.05 -5.39 4.31
N GLY A 49 2.75 -4.16 3.82
CA GLY A 49 2.64 -2.95 4.61
C GLY A 49 3.91 -2.08 4.68
N ALA A 50 4.85 -2.22 3.74
CA ALA A 50 6.14 -1.55 3.81
C ALA A 50 6.06 -0.02 3.85
N ALA A 51 5.31 0.59 2.92
CA ALA A 51 5.20 2.04 2.82
C ALA A 51 4.40 2.62 3.99
N GLY A 52 3.26 2.01 4.32
CA GLY A 52 2.44 2.43 5.45
C GLY A 52 3.17 2.36 6.79
N LEU A 53 3.90 1.27 7.07
CA LEU A 53 4.72 1.15 8.28
C LEU A 53 5.87 2.16 8.31
N ALA A 54 6.49 2.44 7.17
CA ALA A 54 7.53 3.47 7.09
C ALA A 54 6.97 4.87 7.40
N VAL A 55 5.75 5.19 6.94
CA VAL A 55 5.06 6.44 7.33
C VAL A 55 4.76 6.44 8.83
N ALA A 56 4.15 5.37 9.36
CA ALA A 56 3.86 5.27 10.80
C ALA A 56 5.11 5.41 11.66
N SER A 57 6.26 4.90 11.19
CA SER A 57 7.55 5.02 11.87
C SER A 57 8.12 6.44 11.86
N ARG A 58 7.85 7.22 10.80
CA ARG A 58 8.36 8.60 10.63
C ARG A 58 7.43 9.66 11.22
N CYS A 59 6.13 9.39 11.20
CA CYS A 59 5.06 10.31 11.56
C CYS A 59 4.30 9.78 12.78
N PRO A 60 4.72 10.10 14.01
CA PRO A 60 4.14 9.52 15.23
C PRO A 60 2.65 9.84 15.44
N GLN A 61 2.13 10.88 14.79
CA GLN A 61 0.73 11.30 14.87
C GLN A 61 -0.12 10.76 13.70
N ALA A 62 0.47 10.02 12.76
CA ALA A 62 -0.27 9.39 11.67
C ALA A 62 -1.00 8.13 12.13
N GLN A 63 -2.24 7.97 11.67
CA GLN A 63 -3.01 6.73 11.70
C GLN A 63 -3.00 6.17 10.28
N VAL A 64 -2.58 4.95 10.10
CA VAL A 64 -2.39 4.35 8.76
C VAL A 64 -3.37 3.21 8.54
N THR A 65 -4.04 3.20 7.40
CA THR A 65 -4.85 2.08 6.95
C THR A 65 -4.18 1.44 5.74
N LEU A 66 -3.73 0.21 5.91
CA LEU A 66 -3.24 -0.65 4.83
C LEU A 66 -4.45 -1.22 4.08
N ILE A 67 -4.52 -1.03 2.77
CA ILE A 67 -5.61 -1.52 1.92
C ILE A 67 -5.01 -2.51 0.93
N GLU A 68 -5.44 -3.76 1.02
CA GLU A 68 -4.91 -4.85 0.19
C GLU A 68 -6.03 -5.83 -0.17
N ARG A 69 -5.97 -6.43 -1.37
CA ARG A 69 -6.95 -7.41 -1.84
C ARG A 69 -6.41 -8.83 -1.97
N ASP A 70 -5.09 -8.98 -2.12
CA ASP A 70 -4.47 -10.29 -2.30
C ASP A 70 -4.43 -11.03 -0.95
N PRO A 71 -5.10 -12.20 -0.83
CA PRO A 71 -5.14 -12.94 0.43
C PRO A 71 -3.76 -13.33 0.97
N LEU A 72 -2.78 -13.63 0.07
CA LEU A 72 -1.41 -13.95 0.46
C LEU A 72 -0.74 -12.73 1.10
N MET A 73 -0.90 -11.55 0.49
CA MET A 73 -0.30 -10.31 1.00
C MET A 73 -0.98 -9.85 2.29
N ILE A 74 -2.31 -10.03 2.40
CA ILE A 74 -3.07 -9.79 3.63
C ILE A 74 -2.55 -10.65 4.79
N ASP A 75 -2.30 -11.95 4.55
CA ASP A 75 -1.70 -12.84 5.56
C ASP A 75 -0.32 -12.34 6.00
N HIS A 76 0.51 -11.91 5.05
CA HIS A 76 1.83 -11.34 5.36
C HIS A 76 1.75 -10.00 6.08
N ALA A 77 0.81 -9.11 5.73
CA ALA A 77 0.56 -7.86 6.44
C ALA A 77 0.11 -8.13 7.89
N ASN A 78 -0.80 -9.09 8.09
CA ASN A 78 -1.21 -9.50 9.43
C ASN A 78 -0.05 -10.04 10.28
N LYS A 79 0.81 -10.89 9.68
CA LYS A 79 2.04 -11.39 10.36
C LYS A 79 3.01 -10.26 10.68
N THR A 80 3.13 -9.29 9.77
CA THR A 80 3.95 -8.08 9.96
C THR A 80 3.43 -7.26 11.15
N LEU A 81 2.12 -6.98 11.22
CA LEU A 81 1.53 -6.21 12.31
C LEU A 81 1.59 -6.93 13.65
N LYS A 82 1.50 -8.27 13.67
CA LYS A 82 1.59 -9.08 14.89
C LYS A 82 3.03 -9.33 15.36
N HIS A 83 4.04 -8.98 14.57
CA HIS A 83 5.44 -9.20 14.93
C HIS A 83 5.81 -8.33 16.14
N GLU A 84 6.51 -8.92 17.12
CA GLU A 84 6.88 -8.25 18.39
C GLU A 84 7.62 -6.91 18.18
N SER A 85 8.52 -6.85 17.21
CA SER A 85 9.27 -5.63 16.87
C SER A 85 8.39 -4.50 16.31
N ASN A 86 7.15 -4.77 15.95
CA ASN A 86 6.23 -3.80 15.35
C ASN A 86 5.11 -3.34 16.30
N GLN A 87 5.05 -3.86 17.53
CA GLN A 87 3.92 -3.64 18.46
C GLN A 87 3.57 -2.16 18.65
N SER A 88 4.56 -1.29 18.79
CA SER A 88 4.34 0.15 18.98
C SER A 88 3.77 0.85 17.72
N LEU A 89 4.12 0.36 16.54
CA LEU A 89 3.58 0.88 15.26
C LEU A 89 2.19 0.31 14.99
N ALA A 90 1.98 -0.98 15.27
CA ALA A 90 0.73 -1.68 15.00
C ALA A 90 -0.49 -1.06 15.73
N GLN A 91 -0.28 -0.34 16.83
CA GLN A 91 -1.36 0.40 17.52
C GLN A 91 -1.97 1.52 16.66
N ARG A 92 -1.25 1.99 15.63
CA ARG A 92 -1.65 3.07 14.73
C ARG A 92 -1.81 2.63 13.28
N VAL A 93 -1.78 1.31 13.05
CA VAL A 93 -1.87 0.74 11.71
C VAL A 93 -2.98 -0.30 11.68
N SER A 94 -3.97 -0.09 10.83
CA SER A 94 -5.06 -1.03 10.57
C SER A 94 -4.91 -1.66 9.19
N LEU A 95 -5.55 -2.81 8.97
CA LEU A 95 -5.60 -3.51 7.68
C LEU A 95 -7.05 -3.68 7.25
N VAL A 96 -7.33 -3.29 6.01
CA VAL A 96 -8.64 -3.43 5.35
C VAL A 96 -8.46 -4.29 4.10
N GLU A 97 -9.19 -5.40 4.05
CA GLU A 97 -9.29 -6.21 2.83
C GLU A 97 -10.24 -5.54 1.86
N SER A 98 -9.71 -4.95 0.80
CA SER A 98 -10.51 -4.27 -0.22
C SER A 98 -9.78 -4.19 -1.55
N ASP A 99 -10.55 -4.26 -2.64
CA ASP A 99 -10.07 -3.95 -3.97
C ASP A 99 -10.18 -2.45 -4.25
N VAL A 100 -9.05 -1.82 -4.52
CA VAL A 100 -8.96 -0.38 -4.81
C VAL A 100 -9.65 0.01 -6.13
N THR A 101 -10.04 -0.95 -6.97
CA THR A 101 -10.79 -0.69 -8.21
C THR A 101 -12.31 -0.60 -8.01
N LEU A 102 -12.81 -0.90 -6.81
CA LEU A 102 -14.22 -0.75 -6.47
C LEU A 102 -14.67 0.71 -6.58
N THR A 103 -15.93 0.91 -6.99
CA THR A 103 -16.51 2.25 -7.18
C THR A 103 -17.81 2.42 -6.42
N GLY A 104 -18.19 3.68 -6.16
CA GLY A 104 -19.48 4.06 -5.57
C GLY A 104 -19.78 3.29 -4.28
N LYS A 105 -21.01 2.80 -4.16
CA LYS A 105 -21.51 2.10 -2.96
C LYS A 105 -20.71 0.83 -2.61
N HIS A 106 -20.13 0.14 -3.61
CA HIS A 106 -19.33 -1.06 -3.35
C HIS A 106 -18.01 -0.71 -2.67
N ARG A 107 -17.35 0.39 -3.09
CA ARG A 107 -16.15 0.91 -2.45
C ARG A 107 -16.44 1.34 -1.01
N ILE A 108 -17.52 2.07 -0.79
CA ILE A 108 -17.93 2.54 0.55
C ILE A 108 -18.23 1.35 1.47
N ALA A 109 -18.97 0.35 0.98
CA ALA A 109 -19.29 -0.86 1.74
C ALA A 109 -18.05 -1.69 2.10
N ALA A 110 -16.98 -1.60 1.28
CA ALA A 110 -15.69 -2.23 1.54
C ALA A 110 -14.77 -1.41 2.48
N GLY A 111 -15.30 -0.36 3.13
CA GLY A 111 -14.58 0.44 4.12
C GLY A 111 -13.83 1.65 3.58
N LEU A 112 -13.94 1.94 2.28
CA LEU A 112 -13.28 3.07 1.62
C LEU A 112 -14.29 4.20 1.37
N ALA A 113 -14.71 4.89 2.44
CA ALA A 113 -15.66 5.97 2.37
C ALA A 113 -15.09 7.23 1.69
N ASP A 114 -15.98 8.10 1.15
CA ASP A 114 -15.58 9.37 0.57
C ASP A 114 -14.99 10.30 1.63
N ASN A 115 -13.93 11.01 1.27
CA ASN A 115 -13.27 12.02 2.10
C ASN A 115 -12.83 11.53 3.49
N ALA A 116 -12.58 10.22 3.63
CA ALA A 116 -12.25 9.59 4.92
C ALA A 116 -10.78 9.77 5.32
N PHE A 117 -9.90 10.13 4.38
CA PHE A 117 -8.46 10.21 4.61
C PHE A 117 -7.91 11.62 4.33
N ASP A 118 -6.87 11.97 5.07
CA ASP A 118 -6.10 13.21 4.89
C ASP A 118 -5.04 13.07 3.81
N PHE A 119 -4.54 11.84 3.61
CA PHE A 119 -3.50 11.53 2.64
C PHE A 119 -3.67 10.11 2.10
N ALA A 120 -3.32 9.91 0.83
CA ALA A 120 -3.18 8.57 0.25
C ALA A 120 -1.79 8.39 -0.34
N ILE A 121 -1.25 7.17 -0.21
CA ILE A 121 -0.05 6.74 -0.92
C ILE A 121 -0.37 5.51 -1.75
N MET A 122 0.28 5.36 -2.90
CA MET A 122 0.11 4.18 -3.75
C MET A 122 1.34 3.89 -4.61
N ASN A 123 1.65 2.60 -4.74
CA ASN A 123 2.65 2.07 -5.67
C ASN A 123 1.98 1.02 -6.56
N PRO A 124 1.20 1.44 -7.56
CA PRO A 124 0.46 0.51 -8.40
C PRO A 124 1.38 -0.43 -9.18
N PRO A 125 0.93 -1.63 -9.60
CA PRO A 125 1.72 -2.54 -10.41
C PRO A 125 1.98 -1.97 -11.83
N PHE A 126 3.24 -1.77 -12.22
CA PHE A 126 3.64 -1.05 -13.44
C PHE A 126 4.16 -1.92 -14.59
N ASN A 127 3.88 -3.19 -14.68
CA ASN A 127 4.43 -3.97 -15.79
C ASN A 127 3.49 -3.92 -17.00
N PRO A 128 3.91 -3.31 -18.14
CA PRO A 128 3.14 -3.37 -19.38
C PRO A 128 3.05 -4.82 -19.87
N ALA A 129 1.95 -5.15 -20.53
CA ALA A 129 1.68 -6.46 -21.13
C ALA A 129 2.80 -6.96 -22.10
N ARG A 130 3.71 -6.08 -22.52
CA ARG A 130 4.82 -6.35 -23.43
C ARG A 130 6.05 -6.97 -22.78
N ASP A 131 6.20 -6.86 -21.45
CA ASP A 131 7.36 -7.43 -20.72
C ASP A 131 7.18 -8.91 -20.35
N ARG A 132 6.26 -9.63 -21.04
CA ARG A 132 6.02 -11.06 -20.90
C ARG A 132 7.17 -11.90 -21.47
N ARG A 133 8.34 -11.85 -20.88
CA ARG A 133 9.43 -12.81 -21.14
C ARG A 133 9.73 -13.71 -19.96
N THR A 134 8.84 -13.86 -19.00
CA THR A 134 8.98 -14.85 -17.92
C THR A 134 8.05 -16.02 -18.19
N PRO A 135 8.55 -17.27 -18.28
CA PRO A 135 7.73 -18.46 -18.59
C PRO A 135 6.83 -18.91 -17.44
N ASP A 136 6.70 -18.16 -16.37
CA ASP A 136 5.89 -18.50 -15.20
C ASP A 136 4.50 -17.85 -15.31
N PRO A 137 3.42 -18.65 -15.55
CA PRO A 137 2.06 -18.14 -15.72
C PRO A 137 1.51 -17.46 -14.46
N VAL A 138 2.01 -17.78 -13.26
CA VAL A 138 1.58 -17.16 -11.99
C VAL A 138 2.12 -15.73 -11.87
N LYS A 139 3.33 -15.46 -12.39
CA LYS A 139 3.90 -14.12 -12.46
C LYS A 139 3.27 -13.24 -13.54
N ALA A 140 2.69 -13.84 -14.57
CA ALA A 140 2.08 -13.11 -15.69
C ALA A 140 0.77 -12.39 -15.29
N VAL A 141 0.04 -12.85 -14.28
CA VAL A 141 -1.23 -12.28 -13.82
C VAL A 141 -1.02 -11.08 -12.90
N ALA A 142 0.12 -11.00 -12.21
CA ALA A 142 0.37 -10.01 -11.16
C ALA A 142 0.84 -8.62 -11.68
N HIS A 143 1.12 -8.44 -12.98
CA HIS A 143 1.94 -7.32 -13.42
C HIS A 143 1.49 -6.58 -14.70
N VAL A 144 0.24 -6.69 -15.10
CA VAL A 144 -0.26 -5.93 -16.25
C VAL A 144 -1.09 -4.76 -15.76
N MET A 145 -0.50 -3.58 -15.81
CA MET A 145 -1.27 -2.35 -15.71
C MET A 145 -1.80 -1.99 -17.08
N ASP A 146 -3.11 -2.12 -17.24
CA ASP A 146 -3.91 -1.48 -18.25
C ASP A 146 -4.10 -0.01 -17.86
N ASP A 147 -4.18 0.91 -18.83
CA ASP A 147 -4.45 2.34 -18.59
C ASP A 147 -5.70 2.54 -17.73
N GLY A 148 -6.72 1.69 -17.90
CA GLY A 148 -7.93 1.66 -17.10
C GLY A 148 -7.69 1.29 -15.62
N LEU A 149 -6.71 0.46 -15.31
CA LEU A 149 -6.38 0.09 -13.92
C LEU A 149 -5.75 1.26 -13.18
N PHE A 150 -4.82 1.98 -13.80
CA PHE A 150 -4.22 3.17 -13.18
C PHE A 150 -5.25 4.26 -12.91
N GLU A 151 -6.13 4.49 -13.88
CA GLU A 151 -7.23 5.44 -13.72
C GLU A 151 -8.17 5.03 -12.57
N ALA A 152 -8.49 3.74 -12.43
CA ALA A 152 -9.32 3.25 -11.33
C ALA A 152 -8.67 3.50 -9.96
N TRP A 153 -7.37 3.30 -9.84
CA TRP A 153 -6.62 3.60 -8.61
C TRP A 153 -6.62 5.10 -8.29
N LEU A 154 -6.39 5.95 -9.29
CA LEU A 154 -6.46 7.41 -9.13
C LEU A 154 -7.85 7.88 -8.71
N ARG A 155 -8.91 7.32 -9.32
CA ARG A 155 -10.30 7.63 -8.94
C ARG A 155 -10.59 7.28 -7.50
N THR A 156 -10.15 6.11 -7.04
CA THR A 156 -10.33 5.71 -5.64
C THR A 156 -9.57 6.64 -4.72
N ALA A 157 -8.29 6.94 -4.98
CA ALA A 157 -7.51 7.87 -4.19
C ALA A 157 -8.18 9.25 -4.12
N ALA A 158 -8.64 9.79 -5.26
CA ALA A 158 -9.35 11.08 -5.33
C ALA A 158 -10.67 11.08 -4.57
N ALA A 159 -11.38 9.94 -4.52
CA ALA A 159 -12.66 9.84 -3.84
C ALA A 159 -12.50 9.73 -2.31
N ILE A 160 -11.50 8.99 -1.83
CA ILE A 160 -11.32 8.74 -0.39
C ILE A 160 -10.55 9.84 0.33
N VAL A 161 -9.74 10.62 -0.39
CA VAL A 161 -9.00 11.76 0.18
C VAL A 161 -9.89 12.99 0.22
N ARG A 162 -9.93 13.66 1.36
CA ARG A 162 -10.72 14.88 1.54
C ARG A 162 -10.19 16.05 0.69
N PRO A 163 -11.03 17.04 0.35
CA PRO A 163 -10.55 18.27 -0.29
C PRO A 163 -9.42 18.92 0.50
N GLY A 164 -8.34 19.30 -0.19
CA GLY A 164 -7.12 19.84 0.43
C GLY A 164 -6.18 18.78 1.04
N GLY A 165 -6.54 17.51 0.97
CA GLY A 165 -5.66 16.40 1.33
C GLY A 165 -4.54 16.16 0.32
N GLY A 166 -3.66 15.20 0.59
CA GLY A 166 -2.51 14.88 -0.24
C GLY A 166 -2.57 13.51 -0.90
N LEU A 167 -1.89 13.38 -2.04
CA LEU A 167 -1.66 12.11 -2.72
C LEU A 167 -0.19 12.01 -3.13
N ALA A 168 0.47 10.90 -2.79
CA ALA A 168 1.76 10.55 -3.35
C ALA A 168 1.68 9.19 -4.05
N LEU A 169 2.30 9.09 -5.21
CA LEU A 169 2.31 7.86 -5.99
C LEU A 169 3.66 7.66 -6.67
N ILE A 170 4.00 6.40 -6.92
CA ILE A 170 5.08 6.05 -7.82
C ILE A 170 4.47 5.77 -9.18
N ALA A 171 5.00 6.41 -10.23
CA ALA A 171 4.66 6.14 -11.61
C ALA A 171 5.94 5.98 -12.43
N ARG A 172 5.90 5.13 -13.47
CA ARG A 172 6.97 5.09 -14.48
C ARG A 172 6.67 6.12 -15.56
N PRO A 173 7.68 6.87 -16.06
CA PRO A 173 7.49 7.67 -17.26
C PRO A 173 7.12 6.74 -18.44
N GLN A 174 6.20 7.19 -19.27
CA GLN A 174 5.83 6.51 -20.52
C GLN A 174 6.92 6.71 -21.58
#